data_53051e68dd56c45784f42aea223730b8
#
_entry.id   53051e68dd56c45784f42aea223730b8
#
_cell.length_a   1.000
_cell.length_b   1.000
_cell.length_c   1.000
_cell.angle_alpha   90.00
_cell.angle_beta   90.00
_cell.angle_gamma   90.00
#
_symmetry.space_group_name_H-M   'P 1'
#
loop_
_entity.id
_entity.type
_entity.pdbx_description
1 polymer ?
#
loop_
_entity_poly.entity_id
_entity_poly.type
_entity_poly.pdbx_seq_one_letter_code
_entity_poly.pdbx_strand_id
1 'polypeptide(L)'
;MKLLKNIVRAGALCGLFLSAATASAQKVQLKVMDWNVLSFEMTDKSNQITFDIDQYVTLIKAQDPDILCLNELESGTSRMGKEKLVELATRLDMFPYYIMSYPKDVGYYGNGILSKYPIIATGSKLISYKHYLGEGNYQFNNDAYTRTYGADQRSVGYADILVPTSDSEGQVVRIVCSHLDHQINSSGKIRQAQEVADFIGLNEPAYPTVLMGDMNVGSASSIPAISEPGDLIYSLWVDFIFTYPKNAWT
;
A
#
# COMPACT_ATOMS: atom_id res chain seq x y z
N MET A 1 0.79 -22.73 17.95
CA MET A 1 -0.35 -22.76 17.01
C MET A 1 -1.30 -21.56 17.13
N LYS A 2 -1.44 -20.89 18.29
CA LYS A 2 -2.24 -19.65 18.43
C LYS A 2 -1.51 -18.38 17.92
N LEU A 3 -0.17 -18.34 17.93
CA LEU A 3 0.63 -17.22 17.45
C LEU A 3 0.46 -17.00 15.93
N LEU A 4 0.39 -18.09 15.15
CA LEU A 4 0.13 -17.98 13.69
C LEU A 4 -1.28 -17.43 13.38
N LYS A 5 -2.26 -17.67 14.27
CA LYS A 5 -3.64 -17.20 14.04
C LYS A 5 -3.79 -15.68 14.18
N ASN A 6 -2.97 -15.04 14.99
CA ASN A 6 -3.02 -13.58 15.16
C ASN A 6 -2.25 -12.83 14.07
N ILE A 7 -1.19 -13.44 13.52
CA ILE A 7 -0.44 -12.89 12.37
C ILE A 7 -1.27 -13.01 11.07
N VAL A 8 -2.04 -14.08 10.91
CA VAL A 8 -2.90 -14.32 9.73
C VAL A 8 -4.12 -13.38 9.70
N ARG A 9 -4.45 -12.69 10.80
CA ARG A 9 -5.56 -11.71 10.82
C ARG A 9 -5.18 -10.33 10.29
N ALA A 10 -3.89 -10.04 10.11
CA ALA A 10 -3.40 -8.71 9.80
C ALA A 10 -2.84 -8.54 8.37
N GLY A 11 -2.92 -9.51 7.49
CA GLY A 11 -2.38 -9.31 6.16
C GLY A 11 -2.53 -10.49 5.20
N ALA A 12 -2.84 -10.16 3.97
CA ALA A 12 -2.78 -11.11 2.87
C ALA A 12 -1.31 -11.37 2.50
N LEU A 13 -0.79 -12.51 2.87
CA LEU A 13 0.53 -12.96 2.41
C LEU A 13 0.37 -13.50 1.00
N CYS A 14 0.56 -12.67 -0.01
CA CYS A 14 0.48 -13.10 -1.41
C CYS A 14 1.77 -12.79 -2.16
N GLY A 15 2.50 -13.82 -2.50
CA GLY A 15 3.57 -13.73 -3.48
C GLY A 15 3.00 -14.07 -4.86
N LEU A 16 2.73 -13.06 -5.68
CA LEU A 16 2.31 -13.24 -7.06
C LEU A 16 3.46 -12.96 -8.01
N PHE A 17 3.60 -13.79 -9.03
CA PHE A 17 4.47 -13.50 -10.16
C PHE A 17 3.65 -12.76 -11.21
N LEU A 18 4.04 -11.52 -11.49
CA LEU A 18 3.44 -10.69 -12.52
C LEU A 18 4.42 -10.53 -13.68
N SER A 19 3.95 -10.70 -14.89
CA SER A 19 4.73 -10.40 -16.09
C SER A 19 3.98 -9.44 -17.00
N ALA A 20 4.64 -8.35 -17.41
CA ALA A 20 4.10 -7.39 -18.38
C ALA A 20 4.68 -7.69 -19.76
N ALA A 21 3.82 -7.73 -20.78
CA ALA A 21 4.24 -7.87 -22.18
C ALA A 21 4.03 -6.54 -22.92
N THR A 22 5.09 -5.95 -23.48
CA THR A 22 5.01 -4.84 -24.43
C THR A 22 5.31 -5.31 -25.85
N ALA A 23 4.89 -4.61 -26.88
CA ALA A 23 4.84 -5.06 -28.28
C ALA A 23 6.17 -5.47 -28.97
N SER A 24 7.30 -5.37 -28.28
CA SER A 24 8.58 -5.96 -28.69
C SER A 24 9.27 -6.63 -27.49
N ALA A 25 8.53 -7.18 -26.58
CA ALA A 25 8.71 -7.04 -25.17
C ALA A 25 9.46 -8.20 -24.57
N GLN A 26 10.49 -7.86 -23.89
CA GLN A 26 11.02 -8.66 -22.79
C GLN A 26 10.00 -8.72 -21.66
N LYS A 27 9.74 -9.94 -21.18
CA LYS A 27 8.83 -10.13 -20.05
C LYS A 27 9.52 -9.69 -18.77
N VAL A 28 8.99 -8.67 -18.13
CA VAL A 28 9.31 -8.36 -16.73
C VAL A 28 8.51 -9.30 -15.85
N GLN A 29 9.17 -10.00 -14.95
CA GLN A 29 8.53 -10.83 -13.95
C GLN A 29 8.79 -10.20 -12.57
N LEU A 30 7.73 -9.95 -11.81
CA LEU A 30 7.81 -9.39 -10.48
C LEU A 30 7.04 -10.26 -9.48
N LYS A 31 7.66 -10.51 -8.36
CA LYS A 31 7.01 -11.08 -7.18
C LYS A 31 6.62 -9.94 -6.25
N VAL A 32 5.33 -9.68 -6.13
CA VAL A 32 4.81 -8.59 -5.32
C VAL A 32 4.12 -9.12 -4.06
N MET A 33 4.17 -8.34 -3.00
CA MET A 33 3.55 -8.66 -1.73
C MET A 33 2.88 -7.39 -1.16
N ASP A 34 1.68 -7.56 -0.65
CA ASP A 34 0.94 -6.52 0.08
C ASP A 34 0.67 -6.98 1.51
N TRP A 35 0.83 -6.06 2.48
CA TRP A 35 0.61 -6.40 3.88
C TRP A 35 0.20 -5.18 4.72
N ASN A 36 -0.98 -5.23 5.33
CA ASN A 36 -1.31 -4.34 6.42
C ASN A 36 -0.61 -4.85 7.70
N VAL A 37 0.40 -4.11 8.18
CA VAL A 37 1.28 -4.53 9.28
C VAL A 37 0.83 -4.07 10.66
N LEU A 38 -0.29 -3.32 10.73
CA LEU A 38 -0.83 -2.82 12.00
C LEU A 38 0.29 -2.21 12.89
N SER A 39 1.12 -1.34 12.31
CA SER A 39 2.27 -0.72 12.98
C SER A 39 3.25 -1.74 13.59
N PHE A 40 3.36 -2.95 13.05
CA PHE A 40 4.13 -4.07 13.62
C PHE A 40 3.70 -4.48 15.03
N GLU A 41 2.43 -4.22 15.37
CA GLU A 41 1.87 -4.61 16.65
C GLU A 41 1.73 -6.13 16.74
N MET A 42 2.24 -6.67 17.82
CA MET A 42 2.14 -8.10 18.12
C MET A 42 1.69 -8.28 19.56
N THR A 43 0.80 -9.22 19.76
CA THR A 43 0.39 -9.62 21.09
C THR A 43 1.10 -10.93 21.46
N ASP A 44 1.90 -10.90 22.51
CA ASP A 44 2.61 -12.06 23.00
C ASP A 44 1.67 -13.04 23.74
N LYS A 45 2.23 -14.14 24.25
CA LYS A 45 1.47 -15.16 24.98
C LYS A 45 0.90 -14.66 26.32
N SER A 46 1.41 -13.56 26.82
CA SER A 46 0.98 -12.90 28.06
C SER A 46 -0.03 -11.78 27.82
N ASN A 47 -0.54 -11.65 26.60
CA ASN A 47 -1.37 -10.53 26.12
C ASN A 47 -0.67 -9.16 26.21
N GLN A 48 0.67 -9.13 26.22
CA GLN A 48 1.40 -7.88 26.12
C GLN A 48 1.61 -7.50 24.67
N ILE A 49 1.38 -6.22 24.36
CA ILE A 49 1.62 -5.66 23.05
C ILE A 49 3.10 -5.31 22.90
N THR A 50 3.69 -5.82 21.84
CA THR A 50 5.06 -5.52 21.43
C THR A 50 5.09 -4.99 19.99
N PHE A 51 6.16 -4.29 19.63
CA PHE A 51 6.34 -3.69 18.31
C PHE A 51 7.68 -4.19 17.72
N ASP A 52 7.75 -5.49 17.45
CA ASP A 52 8.96 -6.14 16.99
C ASP A 52 8.87 -6.50 15.51
N ILE A 53 9.83 -6.01 14.72
CA ILE A 53 9.90 -6.31 13.29
C ILE A 53 10.60 -7.63 12.96
N ASP A 54 11.21 -8.33 13.92
CA ASP A 54 12.00 -9.54 13.65
C ASP A 54 11.20 -10.64 12.99
N GLN A 55 9.97 -10.85 13.44
CA GLN A 55 9.09 -11.85 12.84
C GLN A 55 8.64 -11.43 11.44
N TYR A 56 8.37 -10.14 11.23
CA TYR A 56 8.03 -9.59 9.91
C TYR A 56 9.18 -9.77 8.93
N VAL A 57 10.41 -9.43 9.33
CA VAL A 57 11.62 -9.67 8.52
C VAL A 57 11.77 -11.13 8.15
N THR A 58 11.57 -12.04 9.11
CA THR A 58 11.66 -13.48 8.87
C THR A 58 10.64 -13.96 7.86
N LEU A 59 9.38 -13.51 7.99
CA LEU A 59 8.30 -13.89 7.08
C LEU A 59 8.51 -13.30 5.68
N ILE A 60 8.92 -12.04 5.58
CA ILE A 60 9.17 -11.38 4.30
C ILE A 60 10.35 -12.06 3.57
N LYS A 61 11.45 -12.36 4.28
CA LYS A 61 12.59 -13.10 3.70
C LYS A 61 12.18 -14.48 3.20
N ALA A 62 11.30 -15.17 3.91
CA ALA A 62 10.82 -16.47 3.49
C ALA A 62 9.95 -16.39 2.21
N GLN A 63 9.26 -15.28 2.00
CA GLN A 63 8.51 -15.02 0.78
C GLN A 63 9.38 -14.45 -0.34
N ASP A 64 10.46 -13.76 -0.02
CA ASP A 64 11.40 -13.15 -0.96
C ASP A 64 10.72 -12.32 -2.07
N PRO A 65 9.87 -11.33 -1.73
CA PRO A 65 9.23 -10.48 -2.73
C PRO A 65 10.25 -9.53 -3.38
N ASP A 66 9.99 -9.16 -4.65
CA ASP A 66 10.74 -8.11 -5.31
C ASP A 66 10.25 -6.72 -4.89
N ILE A 67 8.93 -6.63 -4.65
CA ILE A 67 8.23 -5.43 -4.23
C ILE A 67 7.32 -5.76 -3.04
N LEU A 68 7.32 -4.87 -2.05
CA LEU A 68 6.46 -4.98 -0.89
C LEU A 68 5.74 -3.65 -0.66
N CYS A 69 4.41 -3.68 -0.62
CA CYS A 69 3.59 -2.59 -0.09
C CYS A 69 3.19 -2.89 1.33
N LEU A 70 3.28 -1.87 2.18
CA LEU A 70 2.96 -1.95 3.59
C LEU A 70 1.94 -0.87 3.95
N ASN A 71 0.83 -1.28 4.53
CA ASN A 71 -0.14 -0.37 5.12
C ASN A 71 0.02 -0.30 6.64
N GLU A 72 -0.46 0.79 7.22
CA GLU A 72 -0.44 1.05 8.67
C GLU A 72 0.97 1.12 9.26
N LEU A 73 1.85 1.86 8.61
CA LEU A 73 3.19 2.13 9.12
C LEU A 73 3.21 3.37 10.02
N GLU A 74 3.95 3.27 11.11
CA GLU A 74 4.35 4.42 11.88
C GLU A 74 5.84 4.70 11.69
N SER A 75 6.19 5.98 11.64
CA SER A 75 7.56 6.46 11.50
C SER A 75 7.85 7.52 12.56
N GLY A 76 8.86 7.29 13.40
CA GLY A 76 9.31 8.24 14.42
C GLY A 76 8.34 8.53 15.55
N THR A 77 7.27 7.75 15.72
CA THR A 77 6.34 7.92 16.85
C THR A 77 6.97 7.48 18.17
N SER A 78 6.43 7.95 19.29
CA SER A 78 6.99 7.65 20.61
C SER A 78 7.02 6.15 20.92
N ARG A 79 6.03 5.39 20.48
CA ARG A 79 5.98 3.93 20.67
C ARG A 79 6.88 3.15 19.72
N MET A 80 7.18 3.69 18.54
CA MET A 80 8.01 3.02 17.54
C MET A 80 9.50 3.42 17.64
N GLY A 81 9.80 4.60 18.14
CA GLY A 81 11.12 5.11 18.43
C GLY A 81 12.04 5.37 17.25
N LYS A 82 11.91 4.63 16.17
CA LYS A 82 12.72 4.71 14.94
C LYS A 82 11.86 4.65 13.71
N GLU A 83 12.44 5.02 12.57
CA GLU A 83 11.83 4.86 11.26
C GLU A 83 11.82 3.39 10.86
N LYS A 84 10.75 2.68 11.19
CA LYS A 84 10.64 1.23 11.00
C LYS A 84 10.74 0.80 9.54
N LEU A 85 10.27 1.62 8.61
CA LEU A 85 10.40 1.32 7.18
C LEU A 85 11.88 1.28 6.76
N VAL A 86 12.70 2.24 7.25
CA VAL A 86 14.14 2.28 6.95
C VAL A 86 14.87 1.11 7.61
N GLU A 87 14.51 0.78 8.85
CA GLU A 87 15.06 -0.39 9.54
C GLU A 87 14.74 -1.68 8.78
N LEU A 88 13.48 -1.83 8.33
CA LEU A 88 13.04 -2.98 7.55
C LEU A 88 13.77 -3.05 6.19
N ALA A 89 13.86 -1.92 5.49
CA ALA A 89 14.56 -1.80 4.21
C ALA A 89 16.02 -2.23 4.31
N THR A 90 16.72 -1.75 5.34
CA THR A 90 18.12 -2.12 5.61
C THR A 90 18.28 -3.62 5.83
N ARG A 91 17.37 -4.23 6.58
CA ARG A 91 17.43 -5.66 6.91
C ARG A 91 17.04 -6.57 5.72
N LEU A 92 16.27 -6.05 4.78
CA LEU A 92 15.82 -6.75 3.58
C LEU A 92 16.68 -6.45 2.34
N ASP A 93 17.62 -5.50 2.44
CA ASP A 93 18.39 -4.97 1.30
C ASP A 93 17.48 -4.45 0.19
N MET A 94 16.55 -3.57 0.56
CA MET A 94 15.55 -2.98 -0.34
C MET A 94 15.57 -1.45 -0.27
N PHE A 95 15.15 -0.79 -1.33
CA PHE A 95 14.97 0.67 -1.41
C PHE A 95 13.61 1.05 -0.80
N PRO A 96 13.56 1.98 0.18
CA PRO A 96 12.32 2.39 0.82
C PRO A 96 11.72 3.65 0.21
N TYR A 97 10.39 3.74 0.22
CA TYR A 97 9.64 4.97 0.03
C TYR A 97 8.49 5.03 1.04
N TYR A 98 8.49 6.05 1.90
CA TYR A 98 7.44 6.29 2.89
C TYR A 98 6.37 7.24 2.34
N ILE A 99 5.11 6.87 2.51
CA ILE A 99 3.94 7.62 2.03
C ILE A 99 3.18 8.12 3.26
N MET A 100 3.41 9.38 3.62
CA MET A 100 2.78 9.98 4.79
C MET A 100 1.28 10.17 4.59
N SER A 101 0.49 9.82 5.59
CA SER A 101 -0.94 10.10 5.66
C SER A 101 -1.26 11.24 6.62
N TYR A 102 -0.76 11.19 7.85
CA TYR A 102 -0.97 12.24 8.83
C TYR A 102 0.10 12.23 9.93
N PRO A 103 0.30 13.37 10.62
CA PRO A 103 1.12 13.42 11.82
C PRO A 103 0.50 12.57 12.94
N LYS A 104 1.30 11.78 13.61
CA LYS A 104 0.89 10.97 14.74
C LYS A 104 1.91 11.11 15.87
N ASP A 105 1.47 11.66 17.01
CA ASP A 105 2.36 11.93 18.13
C ASP A 105 3.54 12.82 17.68
N VAL A 106 4.77 12.40 17.91
CA VAL A 106 6.00 13.10 17.48
C VAL A 106 6.50 12.66 16.11
N GLY A 107 5.77 11.77 15.44
CA GLY A 107 6.12 11.19 14.15
C GLY A 107 4.93 11.23 13.18
N TYR A 108 4.83 10.19 12.36
CA TYR A 108 3.86 10.10 11.27
C TYR A 108 3.25 8.70 11.17
N TYR A 109 2.07 8.65 10.56
CA TYR A 109 1.39 7.43 10.16
C TYR A 109 1.16 7.44 8.65
N GLY A 110 1.28 6.28 8.01
CA GLY A 110 1.12 6.18 6.57
C GLY A 110 1.32 4.78 6.03
N ASN A 111 1.85 4.73 4.81
CA ASN A 111 2.12 3.51 4.07
C ASN A 111 3.58 3.50 3.62
N GLY A 112 4.02 2.38 3.04
CA GLY A 112 5.37 2.26 2.51
C GLY A 112 5.48 1.34 1.32
N ILE A 113 6.46 1.62 0.49
CA ILE A 113 6.89 0.75 -0.61
C ILE A 113 8.34 0.37 -0.36
N LEU A 114 8.64 -0.93 -0.46
CA LEU A 114 10.00 -1.44 -0.53
C LEU A 114 10.22 -2.12 -1.87
N SER A 115 11.38 -1.90 -2.48
CA SER A 115 11.75 -2.46 -3.77
C SER A 115 13.17 -3.00 -3.75
N LYS A 116 13.41 -4.19 -4.30
CA LYS A 116 14.76 -4.68 -4.61
C LYS A 116 15.42 -3.87 -5.73
N TYR A 117 14.62 -3.19 -6.54
CA TYR A 117 15.09 -2.42 -7.69
C TYR A 117 15.14 -0.92 -7.38
N PRO A 118 16.00 -0.15 -8.05
CA PRO A 118 16.09 1.28 -7.83
C PRO A 118 14.77 1.99 -8.04
N ILE A 119 14.41 2.86 -7.09
CA ILE A 119 13.30 3.80 -7.20
C ILE A 119 13.83 5.05 -7.92
N ILE A 120 13.27 5.37 -9.09
CA ILE A 120 13.74 6.49 -9.93
C ILE A 120 12.85 7.73 -9.85
N ALA A 121 11.59 7.55 -9.44
CA ALA A 121 10.67 8.66 -9.17
C ALA A 121 9.62 8.23 -8.13
N THR A 122 9.12 9.20 -7.40
CA THR A 122 8.06 8.99 -6.41
C THR A 122 7.07 10.14 -6.43
N GLY A 123 5.86 9.88 -6.00
CA GLY A 123 4.85 10.90 -5.75
C GLY A 123 3.81 10.42 -4.76
N SER A 124 3.23 11.35 -4.03
CA SER A 124 2.14 11.04 -3.10
C SER A 124 1.11 12.15 -3.05
N LYS A 125 -0.10 11.77 -2.65
CA LYS A 125 -1.22 12.68 -2.46
C LYS A 125 -2.00 12.23 -1.25
N LEU A 126 -2.40 13.19 -0.41
CA LEU A 126 -3.42 12.95 0.60
C LEU A 126 -4.75 12.71 -0.10
N ILE A 127 -5.39 11.60 0.18
CA ILE A 127 -6.73 11.32 -0.31
C ILE A 127 -7.67 12.16 0.54
N SER A 128 -8.43 13.03 -0.12
CA SER A 128 -9.28 13.94 0.62
C SER A 128 -10.35 13.14 1.36
N TYR A 129 -10.27 13.22 2.66
CA TYR A 129 -11.38 12.90 3.51
C TYR A 129 -12.07 14.21 3.88
N LYS A 130 -13.22 14.41 3.28
CA LYS A 130 -14.09 15.50 3.70
C LYS A 130 -14.98 14.94 4.80
N HIS A 131 -14.75 15.40 6.02
CA HIS A 131 -15.68 15.15 7.10
C HIS A 131 -17.06 15.67 6.69
N TYR A 132 -18.01 14.75 6.50
CA TYR A 132 -19.37 15.09 6.13
C TYR A 132 -20.08 15.61 7.37
N LEU A 133 -20.28 16.91 7.44
CA LEU A 133 -21.00 17.58 8.54
C LEU A 133 -22.53 17.62 8.32
N GLY A 134 -23.04 16.94 7.28
CA GLY A 134 -24.43 17.10 6.83
C GLY A 134 -24.58 18.20 5.78
N GLU A 135 -25.64 18.13 4.96
CA GLU A 135 -26.01 19.14 3.98
C GLU A 135 -24.91 19.60 3.00
N GLY A 136 -24.00 18.71 2.60
CA GLY A 136 -22.95 19.04 1.64
C GLY A 136 -21.77 19.83 2.21
N ASN A 137 -21.76 20.14 3.48
CA ASN A 137 -20.64 20.78 4.15
C ASN A 137 -19.57 19.76 4.54
N TYR A 138 -18.34 20.04 4.09
CA TYR A 138 -17.17 19.22 4.37
C TYR A 138 -16.12 20.10 5.05
N GLN A 139 -15.58 19.66 6.15
CA GLN A 139 -14.48 20.35 6.81
C GLN A 139 -13.18 19.56 6.63
N PHE A 140 -12.18 20.22 6.04
CA PHE A 140 -10.81 19.77 6.12
C PHE A 140 -10.28 20.11 7.51
N ASN A 141 -9.83 19.11 8.24
CA ASN A 141 -9.11 19.37 9.47
C ASN A 141 -7.61 19.19 9.17
N ASN A 142 -7.01 20.25 8.62
CA ASN A 142 -5.57 20.26 8.31
C ASN A 142 -4.68 20.48 9.54
N ASP A 143 -5.22 20.99 10.65
CA ASP A 143 -4.39 21.52 11.73
C ASP A 143 -4.50 20.79 13.07
N ALA A 144 -5.44 19.90 13.23
CA ALA A 144 -5.49 19.02 14.39
C ALA A 144 -6.26 17.76 14.00
N TYR A 145 -5.56 16.68 13.92
CA TYR A 145 -6.18 15.37 13.88
C TYR A 145 -6.97 15.17 15.18
N THR A 146 -8.17 15.67 15.18
CA THR A 146 -9.14 15.32 16.20
C THR A 146 -9.93 14.14 15.65
N ARG A 147 -9.81 12.99 16.27
CA ARG A 147 -10.65 11.80 16.08
C ARG A 147 -12.13 12.08 16.38
N THR A 148 -12.64 13.21 15.95
CA THR A 148 -14.05 13.54 16.06
C THR A 148 -14.75 12.85 14.90
N TYR A 149 -15.27 11.68 15.16
CA TYR A 149 -16.02 10.80 14.25
C TYR A 149 -15.23 9.79 13.41
N GLY A 150 -14.08 9.33 13.88
CA GLY A 150 -13.59 8.02 13.47
C GLY A 150 -12.96 7.85 12.09
N ALA A 151 -12.86 8.90 11.29
CA ALA A 151 -12.21 8.80 10.00
C ALA A 151 -10.74 9.18 10.07
N ASP A 152 -9.88 8.41 9.42
CA ASP A 152 -8.46 8.67 9.36
C ASP A 152 -8.08 9.32 8.02
N GLN A 153 -7.22 10.34 8.05
CA GLN A 153 -6.62 10.87 6.84
C GLN A 153 -5.85 9.75 6.14
N ARG A 154 -6.14 9.54 4.87
CA ARG A 154 -5.50 8.51 4.06
C ARG A 154 -4.66 9.13 2.95
N SER A 155 -3.79 8.33 2.35
CA SER A 155 -2.91 8.74 1.27
C SER A 155 -2.78 7.64 0.22
N VAL A 156 -2.42 8.07 -0.98
CA VAL A 156 -1.92 7.23 -2.05
C VAL A 156 -0.51 7.69 -2.40
N GLY A 157 0.37 6.77 -2.71
CA GLY A 157 1.68 7.10 -3.25
C GLY A 157 2.12 6.08 -4.28
N TYR A 158 3.03 6.52 -5.14
CA TYR A 158 3.66 5.64 -6.13
C TYR A 158 5.18 5.74 -6.09
N ALA A 159 5.81 4.66 -6.49
CA ALA A 159 7.22 4.56 -6.80
C ALA A 159 7.36 4.03 -8.22
N ASP A 160 8.04 4.76 -9.09
CA ASP A 160 8.47 4.26 -10.39
C ASP A 160 9.80 3.54 -10.18
N ILE A 161 9.83 2.26 -10.50
CA ILE A 161 10.99 1.39 -10.31
C ILE A 161 11.59 1.00 -11.64
N LEU A 162 12.92 0.92 -11.70
CA LEU A 162 13.63 0.46 -12.88
C LEU A 162 13.95 -1.02 -12.74
N VAL A 163 13.14 -1.86 -13.38
CA VAL A 163 13.31 -3.31 -13.35
C VAL A 163 14.30 -3.73 -14.44
N PRO A 164 15.36 -4.47 -14.10
CA PRO A 164 16.32 -4.95 -15.10
C PRO A 164 15.65 -5.84 -16.15
N THR A 165 16.07 -5.65 -17.40
CA THR A 165 15.68 -6.48 -18.54
C THR A 165 16.95 -6.99 -19.24
N SER A 166 16.82 -7.96 -20.12
CA SER A 166 17.98 -8.53 -20.81
C SER A 166 18.62 -7.57 -21.81
N ASP A 167 17.96 -6.48 -22.20
CA ASP A 167 18.46 -5.46 -23.14
C ASP A 167 19.25 -4.32 -22.50
N SER A 168 19.58 -4.39 -21.23
CA SER A 168 20.33 -3.37 -20.47
C SER A 168 19.64 -2.01 -20.25
N GLU A 169 18.54 -1.70 -20.91
CA GLU A 169 17.82 -0.43 -20.71
C GLU A 169 16.92 -0.50 -19.47
N GLY A 170 16.42 -1.70 -19.15
CA GLY A 170 15.45 -1.92 -18.09
C GLY A 170 14.05 -1.42 -18.48
N GLN A 171 13.07 -1.75 -17.67
CA GLN A 171 11.69 -1.30 -17.82
C GLN A 171 11.22 -0.57 -16.59
N VAL A 172 10.61 0.61 -16.80
CA VAL A 172 9.95 1.31 -15.70
C VAL A 172 8.60 0.65 -15.42
N VAL A 173 8.38 0.32 -14.15
CA VAL A 173 7.10 -0.18 -13.63
C VAL A 173 6.68 0.75 -12.49
N ARG A 174 5.42 1.17 -12.49
CA ARG A 174 4.84 1.96 -11.40
C ARG A 174 4.22 1.07 -10.35
N ILE A 175 4.66 1.22 -9.12
CA ILE A 175 4.08 0.57 -7.96
C ILE A 175 3.29 1.60 -7.18
N VAL A 176 2.04 1.31 -6.90
CA VAL A 176 1.12 2.18 -6.15
C VAL A 176 0.72 1.49 -4.86
N CYS A 177 0.83 2.21 -3.76
CA CYS A 177 0.35 1.77 -2.46
C CYS A 177 -0.71 2.75 -1.94
N SER A 178 -1.84 2.23 -1.52
CA SER A 178 -2.93 3.02 -0.93
C SER A 178 -3.62 2.27 0.19
N HIS A 179 -4.25 3.01 1.09
CA HIS A 179 -5.08 2.46 2.14
C HIS A 179 -6.32 3.35 2.25
N LEU A 180 -7.50 2.83 1.87
CA LEU A 180 -8.75 3.57 1.99
C LEU A 180 -9.25 3.55 3.42
N ASP A 181 -10.07 4.53 3.79
CA ASP A 181 -10.57 4.65 5.15
C ASP A 181 -11.63 3.58 5.46
N HIS A 182 -11.45 2.87 6.57
CA HIS A 182 -12.38 1.83 7.01
C HIS A 182 -13.68 2.37 7.60
N GLN A 183 -13.67 3.61 8.11
CA GLN A 183 -14.79 4.18 8.88
C GLN A 183 -15.77 4.99 8.03
N ILE A 184 -15.38 5.43 6.85
CA ILE A 184 -16.28 6.14 5.95
C ILE A 184 -17.27 5.18 5.27
N ASN A 185 -18.41 5.73 4.89
CA ASN A 185 -19.43 4.99 4.15
C ASN A 185 -18.99 4.65 2.71
N SER A 186 -19.80 3.86 2.02
CA SER A 186 -19.51 3.43 0.64
C SER A 186 -19.29 4.60 -0.32
N SER A 187 -20.05 5.67 -0.21
CA SER A 187 -19.89 6.87 -1.07
C SER A 187 -18.55 7.56 -0.84
N GLY A 188 -18.08 7.61 0.41
CA GLY A 188 -16.75 8.11 0.75
C GLY A 188 -15.63 7.24 0.16
N LYS A 189 -15.76 5.92 0.24
CA LYS A 189 -14.79 4.97 -0.35
C LYS A 189 -14.74 5.07 -1.87
N ILE A 190 -15.88 5.19 -2.53
CA ILE A 190 -15.97 5.43 -3.99
C ILE A 190 -15.22 6.71 -4.36
N ARG A 191 -15.39 7.79 -3.58
CA ARG A 191 -14.68 9.04 -3.82
C ARG A 191 -13.19 8.91 -3.61
N GLN A 192 -12.74 8.28 -2.52
CA GLN A 192 -11.32 8.03 -2.29
C GLN A 192 -10.72 7.20 -3.42
N ALA A 193 -11.42 6.16 -3.88
CA ALA A 193 -11.00 5.36 -5.03
C ALA A 193 -10.88 6.19 -6.32
N GLN A 194 -11.81 7.13 -6.55
CA GLN A 194 -11.72 8.05 -7.69
C GLN A 194 -10.50 8.96 -7.59
N GLU A 195 -10.21 9.51 -6.40
CA GLU A 195 -9.02 10.34 -6.19
C GLU A 195 -7.70 9.57 -6.39
N VAL A 196 -7.66 8.29 -6.02
CA VAL A 196 -6.53 7.40 -6.32
C VAL A 196 -6.39 7.22 -7.83
N ALA A 197 -7.48 6.87 -8.52
CA ALA A 197 -7.48 6.64 -9.96
C ALA A 197 -7.06 7.88 -10.75
N ASP A 198 -7.57 9.05 -10.38
CA ASP A 198 -7.24 10.34 -11.02
C ASP A 198 -5.78 10.72 -10.79
N PHE A 199 -5.26 10.55 -9.56
CA PHE A 199 -3.88 10.91 -9.24
C PHE A 199 -2.86 10.03 -9.97
N ILE A 200 -3.15 8.75 -10.11
CA ILE A 200 -2.27 7.79 -10.79
C ILE A 200 -2.48 7.80 -12.30
N GLY A 201 -3.65 8.21 -12.79
CA GLY A 201 -4.02 8.13 -14.20
C GLY A 201 -4.33 6.69 -14.63
N LEU A 202 -5.12 5.95 -13.84
CA LEU A 202 -5.33 4.50 -14.04
C LEU A 202 -6.02 4.15 -15.36
N ASN A 203 -6.77 5.08 -15.96
CA ASN A 203 -7.40 4.87 -17.26
C ASN A 203 -6.39 4.83 -18.42
N GLU A 204 -5.30 5.60 -18.30
CA GLU A 204 -4.22 5.68 -19.29
C GLU A 204 -2.88 5.77 -18.55
N PRO A 205 -2.41 4.69 -17.90
CA PRO A 205 -1.22 4.74 -17.09
C PRO A 205 0.04 4.97 -17.95
N ALA A 206 0.92 5.87 -17.49
CA ALA A 206 2.16 6.17 -18.18
C ALA A 206 3.14 4.99 -18.25
N TYR A 207 3.02 4.06 -17.31
CA TYR A 207 3.83 2.84 -17.22
C TYR A 207 2.96 1.65 -16.85
N PRO A 208 3.39 0.41 -17.14
CA PRO A 208 2.79 -0.77 -16.51
C PRO A 208 2.72 -0.56 -15.01
N THR A 209 1.54 -0.68 -14.44
CA THR A 209 1.27 -0.28 -13.06
C THR A 209 0.73 -1.44 -12.24
N VAL A 210 1.19 -1.56 -11.01
CA VAL A 210 0.63 -2.47 -9.98
C VAL A 210 0.13 -1.61 -8.82
N LEU A 211 -1.15 -1.69 -8.50
CA LEU A 211 -1.75 -1.05 -7.35
C LEU A 211 -2.07 -2.10 -6.29
N MET A 212 -1.60 -1.85 -5.08
CA MET A 212 -1.77 -2.75 -3.94
C MET A 212 -2.22 -1.98 -2.71
N GLY A 213 -2.93 -2.65 -1.82
CA GLY A 213 -3.24 -2.14 -0.50
C GLY A 213 -4.58 -2.56 0.06
N ASP A 214 -4.81 -2.14 1.29
CA ASP A 214 -6.06 -2.31 2.03
C ASP A 214 -7.10 -1.31 1.53
N MET A 215 -8.05 -1.78 0.73
CA MET A 215 -9.10 -0.94 0.16
C MET A 215 -10.33 -0.83 1.07
N ASN A 216 -10.34 -1.53 2.20
CA ASN A 216 -11.44 -1.53 3.16
C ASN A 216 -12.83 -1.73 2.55
N VAL A 217 -12.92 -2.48 1.44
CA VAL A 217 -14.17 -2.89 0.78
C VAL A 217 -14.23 -4.41 0.67
N GLY A 218 -15.40 -4.98 0.73
CA GLY A 218 -15.58 -6.43 0.61
C GLY A 218 -15.58 -6.93 -0.84
N SER A 219 -15.57 -6.04 -1.84
CA SER A 219 -15.58 -6.41 -3.25
C SER A 219 -14.93 -5.31 -4.10
N ALA A 220 -14.16 -5.70 -5.11
CA ALA A 220 -13.56 -4.80 -6.09
C ALA A 220 -14.62 -3.96 -6.84
N SER A 221 -15.80 -4.50 -7.08
CA SER A 221 -16.92 -3.78 -7.71
C SER A 221 -17.44 -2.58 -6.91
N SER A 222 -17.09 -2.49 -5.63
CA SER A 222 -17.43 -1.34 -4.79
C SER A 222 -16.56 -0.11 -5.05
N ILE A 223 -15.47 -0.25 -5.80
CA ILE A 223 -14.51 0.80 -6.14
C ILE A 223 -14.24 0.84 -7.65
N PRO A 224 -15.25 1.14 -8.48
CA PRO A 224 -15.19 0.99 -9.95
C PRO A 224 -14.07 1.81 -10.58
N ALA A 225 -13.74 2.99 -10.07
CA ALA A 225 -12.65 3.82 -10.59
C ALA A 225 -11.28 3.12 -10.55
N ILE A 226 -11.08 2.19 -9.62
CA ILE A 226 -9.87 1.35 -9.51
C ILE A 226 -10.04 0.04 -10.29
N SER A 227 -11.20 -0.62 -10.14
CA SER A 227 -11.37 -1.99 -10.61
C SER A 227 -11.72 -2.11 -12.10
N GLU A 228 -12.37 -1.11 -12.70
CA GLU A 228 -12.79 -1.21 -14.11
C GLU A 228 -11.65 -1.04 -15.12
N PRO A 229 -10.67 -0.11 -14.92
CA PRO A 229 -9.59 0.09 -15.89
C PRO A 229 -8.49 -0.97 -15.81
N GLY A 230 -8.47 -1.81 -14.78
CA GLY A 230 -7.43 -2.81 -14.53
C GLY A 230 -7.94 -4.23 -14.45
N ASP A 231 -7.00 -5.15 -14.22
CA ASP A 231 -7.26 -6.54 -13.89
C ASP A 231 -7.08 -6.75 -12.40
N LEU A 232 -8.07 -7.37 -11.74
CA LEU A 232 -7.93 -7.86 -10.38
C LEU A 232 -7.11 -9.15 -10.40
N ILE A 233 -5.91 -9.10 -9.84
CA ILE A 233 -5.00 -10.25 -9.80
C ILE A 233 -5.19 -11.06 -8.53
N TYR A 234 -5.42 -10.36 -7.43
CA TYR A 234 -5.59 -11.00 -6.12
C TYR A 234 -6.47 -10.17 -5.20
N SER A 235 -7.23 -10.86 -4.37
CA SER A 235 -7.92 -10.25 -3.23
C SER A 235 -8.00 -11.23 -2.07
N LEU A 236 -7.79 -10.72 -0.88
CA LEU A 236 -8.06 -11.42 0.36
C LEU A 236 -8.74 -10.45 1.33
N TRP A 237 -10.01 -10.68 1.57
CA TRP A 237 -10.86 -9.89 2.44
C TRP A 237 -10.98 -8.43 1.97
N VAL A 238 -10.10 -7.51 2.43
CA VAL A 238 -10.11 -6.08 2.10
C VAL A 238 -8.84 -5.63 1.37
N ASP A 239 -7.87 -6.54 1.26
CA ASP A 239 -6.60 -6.32 0.56
C ASP A 239 -6.73 -6.72 -0.90
N PHE A 240 -6.24 -5.88 -1.81
CA PHE A 240 -6.37 -6.08 -3.25
C PHE A 240 -5.07 -5.79 -3.98
N ILE A 241 -4.85 -6.55 -5.06
CA ILE A 241 -3.78 -6.30 -6.04
C ILE A 241 -4.41 -6.17 -7.42
N PHE A 242 -4.22 -5.02 -8.05
CA PHE A 242 -4.66 -4.73 -9.41
C PHE A 242 -3.47 -4.43 -10.32
N THR A 243 -3.63 -4.71 -11.62
CA THR A 243 -2.64 -4.37 -12.63
C THR A 243 -3.26 -3.55 -13.76
N TYR A 244 -2.46 -2.66 -14.35
CA TYR A 244 -2.87 -1.74 -15.41
C TYR A 244 -1.78 -1.62 -16.48
N PRO A 245 -2.15 -1.32 -17.74
CA PRO A 245 -3.52 -1.35 -18.25
C PRO A 245 -4.09 -2.76 -18.27
N LYS A 246 -5.41 -2.86 -18.44
CA LYS A 246 -6.12 -4.14 -18.52
C LYS A 246 -5.55 -5.04 -19.60
N ASN A 247 -5.43 -6.35 -19.31
CA ASN A 247 -4.86 -7.38 -20.19
C ASN A 247 -3.37 -7.17 -20.57
N ALA A 248 -2.64 -6.28 -19.91
CA ALA A 248 -1.22 -6.08 -20.18
C ALA A 248 -0.30 -7.02 -19.37
N TRP A 249 -0.84 -7.64 -18.35
CA TRP A 249 -0.13 -8.52 -17.45
C TRP A 249 -0.63 -9.97 -17.59
N THR A 250 0.26 -10.96 -17.39
CA THR A 250 -0.06 -12.39 -17.50
C THR A 250 0.46 -13.16 -16.28
#